data_dda1cdf312b2d5a6306b74a3d2b8188a
#
_entry.id   dda1cdf312b2d5a6306b74a3d2b8188a
#
_cell.length_a   1.000
_cell.length_b   1.000
_cell.length_c   1.000
_cell.angle_alpha   90.00
_cell.angle_beta   90.00
_cell.angle_gamma   90.00
#
_symmetry.space_group_name_H-M   'P 1'
#
loop_
_entity.id
_entity.type
_entity.pdbx_description
1 polymer ?
#
loop_
_entity_poly.entity_id
_entity_poly.type
_entity_poly.pdbx_seq_one_letter_code
_entity_poly.pdbx_strand_id
1 'polypeptide(L)'
;MMNFPLNPAAANEDVRRLYETAFPKEEQIPWKDLMRLMKTMSLDFTVYYEDCDTFTDESTAAGSSRLLGLTIVYPRSQFNWFWYFAVPEELRGQGIGQRILTQLIEKYKGKSNILDMESPEQICENSEQRKRRHAFYLRNGFRDTGVGKSFKGIDYTIMMNGEGTFTQRDYDLIIDELRSFWDSMPKEG
;
A
#
# COMPACT_ATOMS: atom_id res chain seq x y z
N MET A 1 12.93 7.43 -11.60
CA MET A 1 12.42 6.37 -10.71
C MET A 1 11.77 5.30 -11.56
N MET A 2 12.34 4.12 -11.53
CA MET A 2 11.81 2.94 -12.22
C MET A 2 10.83 2.20 -11.30
N ASN A 3 9.80 1.58 -11.86
CA ASN A 3 8.89 0.71 -11.11
C ASN A 3 8.74 -0.63 -11.82
N PHE A 4 8.62 -1.69 -11.04
CA PHE A 4 8.49 -3.04 -11.54
C PHE A 4 7.41 -3.78 -10.73
N PRO A 5 6.57 -4.62 -11.39
CA PRO A 5 5.75 -5.59 -10.68
C PRO A 5 6.67 -6.50 -9.86
N LEU A 6 6.31 -6.73 -8.60
CA LEU A 6 7.05 -7.70 -7.80
C LEU A 6 6.82 -9.11 -8.36
N ASN A 7 7.91 -9.79 -8.72
CA ASN A 7 7.85 -11.22 -8.95
C ASN A 7 7.94 -11.94 -7.58
N PRO A 8 6.92 -12.66 -7.13
CA PRO A 8 6.95 -13.34 -5.83
C PRO A 8 8.10 -14.35 -5.68
N ALA A 9 8.59 -14.90 -6.79
CA ALA A 9 9.71 -15.84 -6.79
C ALA A 9 11.08 -15.16 -6.66
N ALA A 10 11.15 -13.86 -6.97
CA ALA A 10 12.37 -13.05 -6.94
C ALA A 10 12.27 -11.90 -5.91
N ALA A 11 11.29 -11.96 -4.99
CA ALA A 11 11.17 -10.98 -3.93
C ALA A 11 12.43 -10.96 -3.08
N ASN A 12 13.19 -9.86 -3.17
CA ASN A 12 14.43 -9.75 -2.43
C ASN A 12 14.20 -9.42 -0.95
N GLU A 13 15.19 -9.67 -0.14
CA GLU A 13 15.15 -9.44 1.31
C GLU A 13 14.88 -7.96 1.68
N ASP A 14 15.33 -7.00 0.85
CA ASP A 14 15.15 -5.57 1.12
C ASP A 14 13.68 -5.16 0.98
N VAL A 15 12.95 -5.70 0.00
CA VAL A 15 11.51 -5.46 -0.18
C VAL A 15 10.73 -6.05 1.00
N ARG A 16 11.06 -7.28 1.39
CA ARG A 16 10.47 -7.92 2.56
C ARG A 16 10.72 -7.10 3.84
N ARG A 17 11.96 -6.69 4.07
CA ARG A 17 12.35 -5.88 5.23
C ARG A 17 11.60 -4.54 5.25
N LEU A 18 11.49 -3.86 4.10
CA LEU A 18 10.70 -2.64 4.00
C LEU A 18 9.25 -2.88 4.41
N TYR A 19 8.62 -3.94 3.91
CA TYR A 19 7.25 -4.30 4.29
C TYR A 19 7.13 -4.56 5.80
N GLU A 20 8.01 -5.40 6.36
CA GLU A 20 7.98 -5.80 7.77
C GLU A 20 8.32 -4.65 8.75
N THR A 21 9.04 -3.61 8.30
CA THR A 21 9.41 -2.46 9.15
C THR A 21 8.50 -1.25 8.98
N ALA A 22 7.83 -1.11 7.83
CA ALA A 22 7.03 0.06 7.53
C ALA A 22 5.64 0.05 8.18
N PHE A 23 5.11 -1.12 8.52
CA PHE A 23 3.75 -1.29 9.06
C PHE A 23 3.78 -1.92 10.45
N PRO A 24 2.83 -1.54 11.36
CA PRO A 24 2.65 -2.23 12.62
C PRO A 24 2.39 -3.72 12.43
N LYS A 25 2.85 -4.55 13.34
CA LYS A 25 2.67 -6.02 13.25
C LYS A 25 1.20 -6.45 13.18
N GLU A 26 0.32 -5.68 13.81
CA GLU A 26 -1.13 -5.90 13.83
C GLU A 26 -1.77 -5.70 12.46
N GLU A 27 -1.14 -4.92 11.59
CA GLU A 27 -1.60 -4.62 10.22
C GLU A 27 -0.93 -5.51 9.17
N GLN A 28 0.15 -6.20 9.54
CA GLN A 28 0.89 -7.02 8.61
C GLN A 28 0.19 -8.35 8.36
N ILE A 29 0.10 -8.72 7.09
CA ILE A 29 -0.10 -10.10 6.67
C ILE A 29 1.27 -10.79 6.72
N PRO A 30 1.42 -11.97 7.32
CA PRO A 30 2.68 -12.70 7.27
C PRO A 30 3.21 -12.80 5.83
N TRP A 31 4.48 -12.51 5.61
CA TRP A 31 5.07 -12.38 4.26
C TRP A 31 4.75 -13.59 3.36
N LYS A 32 4.81 -14.80 3.91
CA LYS A 32 4.48 -16.03 3.20
C LYS A 32 3.04 -16.03 2.68
N ASP A 33 2.11 -15.59 3.54
CA ASP A 33 0.69 -15.53 3.20
C ASP A 33 0.40 -14.40 2.21
N LEU A 34 1.07 -13.26 2.34
CA LEU A 34 1.00 -12.18 1.36
C LEU A 34 1.43 -12.67 -0.03
N MET A 35 2.54 -13.43 -0.12
CA MET A 35 2.99 -14.02 -1.38
C MET A 35 2.01 -15.07 -1.95
N ARG A 36 1.24 -15.74 -1.10
CA ARG A 36 0.16 -16.65 -1.51
C ARG A 36 -1.05 -15.86 -2.00
N LEU A 37 -1.45 -14.82 -1.29
CA LEU A 37 -2.53 -13.92 -1.71
C LEU A 37 -2.27 -13.31 -3.07
N MET A 38 -1.03 -12.90 -3.36
CA MET A 38 -0.66 -12.38 -4.68
C MET A 38 -0.91 -13.36 -5.83
N LYS A 39 -0.90 -14.67 -5.56
CA LYS A 39 -1.18 -15.70 -6.58
C LYS A 39 -2.67 -15.97 -6.76
N THR A 40 -3.47 -15.72 -5.73
CA THR A 40 -4.91 -16.02 -5.69
C THR A 40 -5.79 -14.80 -5.91
N MET A 41 -5.34 -13.65 -5.42
CA MET A 41 -5.94 -12.34 -5.67
C MET A 41 -5.16 -11.63 -6.77
N SER A 42 -5.85 -10.90 -7.62
CA SER A 42 -5.19 -10.04 -8.62
C SER A 42 -4.59 -8.79 -7.95
N LEU A 43 -3.68 -8.98 -7.02
CA LEU A 43 -2.98 -7.87 -6.36
C LEU A 43 -1.90 -7.31 -7.28
N ASP A 44 -1.84 -5.99 -7.34
CA ASP A 44 -0.79 -5.27 -8.04
C ASP A 44 0.27 -4.83 -7.01
N PHE A 45 1.29 -5.64 -6.85
CA PHE A 45 2.43 -5.34 -5.99
C PHE A 45 3.53 -4.72 -6.85
N THR A 46 3.83 -3.45 -6.63
CA THR A 46 4.85 -2.69 -7.37
C THR A 46 5.98 -2.26 -6.44
N VAL A 47 7.21 -2.42 -6.89
CA VAL A 47 8.42 -1.94 -6.23
C VAL A 47 9.03 -0.79 -7.03
N TYR A 48 9.62 0.18 -6.34
CA TYR A 48 10.16 1.40 -6.93
C TYR A 48 11.65 1.49 -6.60
N TYR A 49 12.46 1.71 -7.63
CA TYR A 49 13.90 1.84 -7.52
C TYR A 49 14.38 3.19 -8.05
N GLU A 50 15.53 3.62 -7.60
CA GLU A 50 16.24 4.76 -8.16
C GLU A 50 16.68 4.45 -9.60
N ASP A 51 16.57 5.45 -10.51
CA ASP A 51 17.10 5.29 -11.85
C ASP A 51 18.62 5.20 -11.77
N CYS A 52 19.21 4.20 -12.38
CA CYS A 52 20.64 4.10 -12.51
C CYS A 52 21.02 4.70 -13.86
N ASP A 53 21.75 5.81 -13.86
CA ASP A 53 22.19 6.52 -15.08
C ASP A 53 23.27 5.76 -15.86
N THR A 54 23.70 4.59 -15.37
CA THR A 54 24.76 3.78 -15.98
C THR A 54 24.32 2.34 -16.22
N PHE A 55 23.55 2.12 -17.27
CA PHE A 55 23.45 0.79 -17.88
C PHE A 55 24.67 0.55 -18.76
N THR A 56 25.75 0.11 -18.18
CA THR A 56 26.84 -0.53 -18.90
C THR A 56 26.87 -1.99 -18.47
N ASP A 57 26.27 -2.85 -19.33
CA ASP A 57 26.30 -4.30 -19.28
C ASP A 57 25.11 -5.01 -18.58
N GLU A 58 24.51 -5.96 -19.32
CA GLU A 58 23.29 -6.71 -18.95
C GLU A 58 23.44 -7.60 -17.71
N SER A 59 24.61 -7.71 -17.12
CA SER A 59 24.90 -8.62 -16.01
C SER A 59 24.80 -8.00 -14.60
N THR A 60 24.62 -6.68 -14.47
CA THR A 60 24.69 -5.95 -13.18
C THR A 60 23.39 -5.29 -12.75
N ALA A 61 22.29 -5.45 -13.48
CA ALA A 61 21.04 -4.69 -13.28
C ALA A 61 20.27 -5.00 -11.96
N ALA A 62 20.60 -6.08 -11.27
CA ALA A 62 19.88 -6.47 -10.04
C ALA A 62 20.61 -6.10 -8.72
N GLY A 63 21.81 -5.58 -8.78
CA GLY A 63 22.68 -5.49 -7.61
C GLY A 63 22.93 -4.10 -7.01
N SER A 64 22.50 -3.02 -7.66
CA SER A 64 22.93 -1.65 -7.27
C SER A 64 21.83 -0.60 -7.18
N SER A 65 20.60 -0.89 -7.55
CA SER A 65 19.54 0.12 -7.52
C SER A 65 18.94 0.24 -6.13
N ARG A 66 18.93 1.46 -5.57
CA ARG A 66 18.36 1.77 -4.26
C ARG A 66 16.85 1.58 -4.27
N LEU A 67 16.32 0.81 -3.32
CA LEU A 67 14.87 0.66 -3.12
C LEU A 67 14.29 1.97 -2.58
N LEU A 68 13.32 2.53 -3.29
CA LEU A 68 12.64 3.78 -2.95
C LEU A 68 11.29 3.59 -2.29
N GLY A 69 10.65 2.44 -2.51
CA GLY A 69 9.35 2.16 -1.92
C GLY A 69 8.66 0.95 -2.52
N LEU A 70 7.50 0.66 -1.96
CA LEU A 70 6.59 -0.38 -2.45
C LEU A 70 5.15 0.09 -2.35
N THR A 71 4.29 -0.45 -3.21
CA THR A 71 2.84 -0.32 -3.14
C THR A 71 2.18 -1.65 -3.40
N ILE A 72 1.07 -1.93 -2.69
CA ILE A 72 0.19 -3.05 -2.97
C ILE A 72 -1.20 -2.48 -3.18
N VAL A 73 -1.73 -2.70 -4.37
CA VAL A 73 -3.08 -2.26 -4.75
C VAL A 73 -3.93 -3.48 -5.01
N TYR A 74 -5.16 -3.44 -4.56
CA TYR A 74 -6.21 -4.37 -4.96
C TYR A 74 -7.16 -3.68 -5.95
N PRO A 75 -6.98 -3.88 -7.27
CA PRO A 75 -7.87 -3.34 -8.27
C PRO A 75 -9.23 -4.04 -8.22
N ARG A 76 -10.31 -3.27 -8.14
CA ARG A 76 -11.68 -3.78 -8.13
C ARG A 76 -12.48 -3.15 -9.27
N SER A 77 -13.70 -3.62 -9.49
CA SER A 77 -14.56 -3.11 -10.57
C SER A 77 -14.98 -1.65 -10.36
N GLN A 78 -15.32 -1.26 -9.14
CA GLN A 78 -15.86 0.06 -8.80
C GLN A 78 -14.80 1.04 -8.31
N PHE A 79 -13.79 0.56 -7.56
CA PHE A 79 -12.71 1.36 -7.02
C PHE A 79 -11.45 0.51 -6.87
N ASN A 80 -10.29 1.16 -6.67
CA ASN A 80 -9.05 0.50 -6.35
C ASN A 80 -8.75 0.72 -4.86
N TRP A 81 -8.29 -0.32 -4.17
CA TRP A 81 -7.85 -0.18 -2.81
C TRP A 81 -6.33 -0.12 -2.75
N PHE A 82 -5.78 1.04 -2.36
CA PHE A 82 -4.37 1.25 -2.09
C PHE A 82 -4.07 0.68 -0.70
N TRP A 83 -3.83 -0.62 -0.65
CA TRP A 83 -3.79 -1.38 0.59
C TRP A 83 -2.51 -1.12 1.39
N TYR A 84 -1.36 -1.18 0.74
CA TYR A 84 -0.08 -0.88 1.36
C TYR A 84 0.70 0.14 0.54
N PHE A 85 1.32 1.09 1.22
CA PHE A 85 2.20 2.07 0.63
C PHE A 85 3.34 2.39 1.61
N ALA A 86 4.58 2.09 1.24
CA ALA A 86 5.75 2.31 2.09
C ALA A 86 6.89 2.99 1.34
N VAL A 87 7.58 3.88 2.06
CA VAL A 87 8.85 4.50 1.70
C VAL A 87 9.81 4.25 2.86
N PRO A 88 11.06 3.80 2.60
CA PRO A 88 12.08 3.63 3.64
C PRO A 88 12.19 4.88 4.52
N GLU A 89 12.40 4.68 5.81
CA GLU A 89 12.36 5.76 6.79
C GLU A 89 13.38 6.86 6.48
N GLU A 90 14.58 6.46 6.10
CA GLU A 90 15.69 7.35 5.73
C GLU A 90 15.45 8.17 4.45
N LEU A 91 14.41 7.83 3.68
CA LEU A 91 14.00 8.53 2.45
C LEU A 91 12.77 9.40 2.62
N ARG A 92 12.17 9.40 3.81
CA ARG A 92 11.00 10.23 4.11
C ARG A 92 11.38 11.72 4.10
N GLY A 93 10.42 12.56 3.76
CA GLY A 93 10.66 14.03 3.66
C GLY A 93 11.39 14.48 2.40
N GLN A 94 11.85 13.57 1.53
CA GLN A 94 12.60 13.87 0.30
C GLN A 94 11.71 13.90 -0.97
N GLY A 95 10.39 13.94 -0.82
CA GLY A 95 9.45 13.98 -1.94
C GLY A 95 9.21 12.64 -2.65
N ILE A 96 9.88 11.55 -2.23
CA ILE A 96 9.74 10.22 -2.88
C ILE A 96 8.32 9.71 -2.76
N GLY A 97 7.72 9.78 -1.57
CA GLY A 97 6.33 9.36 -1.37
C GLY A 97 5.35 10.14 -2.28
N GLN A 98 5.59 11.44 -2.47
CA GLN A 98 4.81 12.27 -3.38
C GLN A 98 4.91 11.75 -4.83
N ARG A 99 6.12 11.45 -5.30
CA ARG A 99 6.35 10.95 -6.67
C ARG A 99 5.69 9.59 -6.90
N ILE A 100 5.79 8.68 -5.93
CA ILE A 100 5.16 7.36 -6.01
C ILE A 100 3.63 7.50 -6.03
N LEU A 101 3.06 8.29 -5.13
CA LEU A 101 1.60 8.47 -5.05
C LEU A 101 1.05 9.13 -6.31
N THR A 102 1.75 10.11 -6.89
CA THR A 102 1.37 10.75 -8.16
C THR A 102 1.34 9.72 -9.30
N GLN A 103 2.35 8.86 -9.42
CA GLN A 103 2.37 7.79 -10.43
C GLN A 103 1.24 6.78 -10.20
N LEU A 104 0.95 6.47 -8.94
CA LEU A 104 -0.10 5.53 -8.58
C LEU A 104 -1.49 6.07 -8.97
N ILE A 105 -1.77 7.33 -8.62
CA ILE A 105 -3.04 7.99 -8.99
C ILE A 105 -3.20 8.04 -10.51
N GLU A 106 -2.15 8.39 -11.27
CA GLU A 106 -2.18 8.41 -12.72
C GLU A 106 -2.38 7.02 -13.34
N LYS A 107 -1.71 5.98 -12.79
CA LYS A 107 -1.89 4.59 -13.22
C LYS A 107 -3.34 4.12 -13.08
N TYR A 108 -4.01 4.54 -12.02
CA TYR A 108 -5.38 4.12 -11.69
C TYR A 108 -6.43 5.21 -11.96
N LYS A 109 -6.11 6.18 -12.80
CA LYS A 109 -7.07 7.20 -13.23
C LYS A 109 -8.29 6.56 -13.91
N GLY A 110 -9.45 7.21 -13.77
CA GLY A 110 -10.72 6.72 -14.32
C GLY A 110 -11.53 5.85 -13.36
N LYS A 111 -10.96 5.51 -12.20
CA LYS A 111 -11.69 4.92 -11.06
C LYS A 111 -11.33 5.64 -9.78
N SER A 112 -12.20 5.56 -8.81
CA SER A 112 -11.90 6.06 -7.47
C SER A 112 -10.88 5.15 -6.77
N ASN A 113 -9.98 5.77 -6.02
CA ASN A 113 -8.96 5.07 -5.25
C ASN A 113 -9.24 5.31 -3.77
N ILE A 114 -9.29 4.26 -2.99
CA ILE A 114 -9.45 4.32 -1.54
C ILE A 114 -8.21 3.83 -0.82
N LEU A 115 -8.00 4.32 0.36
CA LEU A 115 -7.04 3.78 1.33
C LEU A 115 -7.62 3.88 2.72
N ASP A 116 -7.17 3.02 3.60
CA ASP A 116 -7.40 3.14 5.03
C ASP A 116 -6.09 3.52 5.74
N MET A 117 -6.23 4.33 6.76
CA MET A 117 -5.11 4.74 7.61
C MET A 117 -5.57 4.90 9.05
N GLU A 118 -4.65 4.77 9.98
CA GLU A 118 -4.92 5.07 11.39
C GLU A 118 -5.51 6.47 11.53
N SER A 119 -6.61 6.59 12.28
CA SER A 119 -7.35 7.85 12.44
C SER A 119 -6.47 8.95 13.05
N PRO A 120 -6.43 10.14 12.47
CA PRO A 120 -5.74 11.30 13.04
C PRO A 120 -6.43 11.84 14.30
N GLU A 121 -7.71 11.46 14.53
CA GLU A 121 -8.52 11.91 15.67
C GLU A 121 -8.23 11.11 16.94
N GLN A 122 -7.73 9.88 16.83
CA GLN A 122 -7.41 9.06 17.98
C GLN A 122 -6.15 9.58 18.70
N ILE A 123 -6.28 9.91 19.97
CA ILE A 123 -5.15 10.38 20.80
C ILE A 123 -4.29 9.16 21.19
N CYS A 124 -3.03 9.18 20.76
CA CYS A 124 -2.05 8.13 21.01
C CYS A 124 -0.62 8.66 20.85
N GLU A 125 0.36 7.85 21.15
CA GLU A 125 1.77 8.23 21.11
C GLU A 125 2.22 8.78 19.74
N ASN A 126 1.71 8.20 18.63
CA ASN A 126 2.07 8.58 17.26
C ASN A 126 1.06 9.56 16.61
N SER A 127 0.21 10.27 17.38
CA SER A 127 -0.84 11.17 16.86
C SER A 127 -0.31 12.18 15.84
N GLU A 128 0.84 12.80 16.09
CA GLU A 128 1.44 13.77 15.17
C GLU A 128 1.90 13.14 13.84
N GLN A 129 2.32 11.88 13.87
CA GLN A 129 2.64 11.15 12.65
C GLN A 129 1.38 10.85 11.84
N ARG A 130 0.29 10.44 12.50
CA ARG A 130 -1.01 10.19 11.85
C ARG A 130 -1.57 11.45 11.21
N LYS A 131 -1.53 12.59 11.89
CA LYS A 131 -1.95 13.88 11.35
C LYS A 131 -1.12 14.30 10.14
N ARG A 132 0.21 14.12 10.18
CA ARG A 132 1.08 14.41 9.02
C ARG A 132 0.76 13.52 7.82
N ARG A 133 0.48 12.23 8.05
CA ARG A 133 0.08 11.28 7.01
C ARG A 133 -1.26 11.66 6.41
N HIS A 134 -2.26 11.97 7.23
CA HIS A 134 -3.56 12.46 6.79
C HIS A 134 -3.44 13.73 5.93
N ALA A 135 -2.71 14.74 6.42
CA ALA A 135 -2.45 15.96 5.67
C ALA A 135 -1.70 15.70 4.34
N PHE A 136 -0.82 14.69 4.29
CA PHE A 136 -0.17 14.27 3.04
C PHE A 136 -1.19 13.76 2.03
N TYR A 137 -2.14 12.92 2.41
CA TYR A 137 -3.17 12.43 1.50
C TYR A 137 -4.15 13.53 1.07
N LEU A 138 -4.56 14.42 1.99
CA LEU A 138 -5.39 15.58 1.63
C LEU A 138 -4.75 16.44 0.54
N ARG A 139 -3.45 16.75 0.67
CA ARG A 139 -2.70 17.53 -0.35
C ARG A 139 -2.60 16.81 -1.71
N ASN A 140 -2.79 15.51 -1.73
CA ASN A 140 -2.77 14.68 -2.94
C ASN A 140 -4.19 14.39 -3.49
N GLY A 141 -5.18 15.18 -3.09
CA GLY A 141 -6.54 15.09 -3.63
C GLY A 141 -7.38 13.96 -3.05
N PHE A 142 -6.93 13.35 -1.95
CA PHE A 142 -7.82 12.48 -1.17
C PHE A 142 -8.71 13.32 -0.26
N ARG A 143 -9.84 12.77 0.11
CA ARG A 143 -10.79 13.32 1.08
C ARG A 143 -11.27 12.23 2.03
N ASP A 144 -11.69 12.61 3.21
CA ASP A 144 -12.34 11.68 4.14
C ASP A 144 -13.70 11.25 3.58
N THR A 145 -14.00 9.96 3.70
CA THR A 145 -15.29 9.39 3.27
C THR A 145 -16.36 9.46 4.36
N GLY A 146 -15.98 9.68 5.60
CA GLY A 146 -16.83 9.50 6.78
C GLY A 146 -16.99 8.02 7.19
N VAL A 147 -16.41 7.09 6.45
CA VAL A 147 -16.37 5.67 6.81
C VAL A 147 -15.13 5.40 7.64
N GLY A 148 -15.28 4.62 8.68
CA GLY A 148 -14.19 4.21 9.57
C GLY A 148 -14.40 2.81 10.12
N LYS A 149 -13.38 2.30 10.76
CA LYS A 149 -13.40 1.01 11.49
C LYS A 149 -12.55 1.10 12.74
N SER A 150 -12.82 0.24 13.70
CA SER A 150 -11.89 -0.02 14.81
C SER A 150 -11.41 -1.47 14.73
N PHE A 151 -10.10 -1.66 14.86
CA PHE A 151 -9.49 -2.97 14.88
C PHE A 151 -8.39 -3.03 15.94
N LYS A 152 -8.48 -3.97 16.86
CA LYS A 152 -7.53 -4.14 18.00
C LYS A 152 -7.26 -2.84 18.78
N GLY A 153 -8.29 -2.00 18.96
CA GLY A 153 -8.18 -0.75 19.70
C GLY A 153 -7.58 0.42 18.91
N ILE A 154 -7.34 0.24 17.62
CA ILE A 154 -6.90 1.29 16.71
C ILE A 154 -8.08 1.68 15.83
N ASP A 155 -8.35 2.99 15.78
CA ASP A 155 -9.35 3.55 14.88
C ASP A 155 -8.74 3.90 13.54
N TYR A 156 -9.44 3.58 12.47
CA TYR A 156 -9.04 3.85 11.09
C TYR A 156 -10.07 4.75 10.41
N THR A 157 -9.59 5.62 9.55
CA THR A 157 -10.40 6.40 8.62
C THR A 157 -10.14 5.93 7.19
N ILE A 158 -11.20 5.94 6.38
CA ILE A 158 -11.10 5.63 4.95
C ILE A 158 -11.07 6.94 4.18
N MET A 159 -10.03 7.11 3.37
CA MET A 159 -9.88 8.25 2.48
C MET A 159 -10.08 7.83 1.03
N MET A 160 -10.57 8.75 0.20
CA MET A 160 -10.87 8.50 -1.21
C MET A 160 -10.34 9.61 -2.10
N ASN A 161 -9.73 9.22 -3.22
CA ASN A 161 -9.39 10.08 -4.36
C ASN A 161 -10.27 9.68 -5.55
N GLY A 162 -10.72 10.64 -6.35
CA GLY A 162 -11.64 10.42 -7.46
C GLY A 162 -13.09 10.81 -7.13
N GLU A 163 -13.99 10.56 -8.08
CA GLU A 163 -15.41 10.94 -7.98
C GLU A 163 -16.25 9.89 -7.25
N GLY A 164 -17.50 10.26 -6.90
CA GLY A 164 -18.47 9.38 -6.27
C GLY A 164 -18.39 9.35 -4.74
N THR A 165 -18.99 8.35 -4.15
CA THR A 165 -19.06 8.14 -2.69
C THR A 165 -18.60 6.73 -2.35
N PHE A 166 -17.97 6.59 -1.19
CA PHE A 166 -17.61 5.31 -0.61
C PHE A 166 -18.39 5.16 0.69
N THR A 167 -19.06 4.03 0.86
CA THR A 167 -19.98 3.79 1.96
C THR A 167 -19.49 2.66 2.86
N GLN A 168 -20.06 2.52 4.06
CA GLN A 168 -19.79 1.40 4.95
C GLN A 168 -20.04 0.05 4.25
N ARG A 169 -21.10 -0.03 3.44
CA ARG A 169 -21.40 -1.25 2.67
C ARG A 169 -20.29 -1.62 1.69
N ASP A 170 -19.69 -0.63 1.03
CA ASP A 170 -18.55 -0.89 0.10
C ASP A 170 -17.35 -1.43 0.87
N TYR A 171 -17.11 -0.91 2.08
CA TYR A 171 -16.06 -1.39 2.95
C TYR A 171 -16.34 -2.83 3.42
N ASP A 172 -17.55 -3.12 3.88
CA ASP A 172 -17.94 -4.45 4.35
C ASP A 172 -17.76 -5.51 3.23
N LEU A 173 -18.07 -5.17 1.97
CA LEU A 173 -17.83 -6.04 0.82
C LEU A 173 -16.35 -6.36 0.61
N ILE A 174 -15.44 -5.40 0.82
CA ILE A 174 -13.99 -5.67 0.75
C ILE A 174 -13.59 -6.67 1.83
N ILE A 175 -14.07 -6.46 3.04
CA ILE A 175 -13.71 -7.32 4.18
C ILE A 175 -14.25 -8.74 3.98
N ASP A 176 -15.46 -8.89 3.45
CA ASP A 176 -16.04 -10.21 3.17
C ASP A 176 -15.28 -10.93 2.03
N GLU A 177 -14.84 -10.21 1.00
CA GLU A 177 -13.95 -10.77 -0.02
C GLU A 177 -12.63 -11.25 0.59
N LEU A 178 -11.96 -10.41 1.39
CA LEU A 178 -10.71 -10.80 2.03
C LEU A 178 -10.89 -12.04 2.91
N ARG A 179 -11.99 -12.08 3.69
CA ARG A 179 -12.32 -13.25 4.51
C ARG A 179 -12.49 -14.50 3.65
N SER A 180 -13.22 -14.38 2.53
CA SER A 180 -13.41 -15.50 1.60
C SER A 180 -12.09 -16.01 1.02
N PHE A 181 -11.15 -15.11 0.70
CA PHE A 181 -9.79 -15.51 0.27
C PHE A 181 -9.03 -16.23 1.39
N TRP A 182 -9.08 -15.73 2.63
CA TRP A 182 -8.43 -16.36 3.77
C TRP A 182 -8.97 -17.76 4.04
N ASP A 183 -10.29 -17.94 3.97
CA ASP A 183 -10.95 -19.22 4.21
C ASP A 183 -10.65 -20.23 3.10
N SER A 184 -10.41 -19.76 1.87
CA SER A 184 -10.06 -20.60 0.72
C SER A 184 -8.58 -21.02 0.67
N MET A 185 -7.72 -20.37 1.45
CA MET A 185 -6.30 -20.73 1.47
C MET A 185 -6.09 -22.08 2.16
N PRO A 186 -5.26 -22.99 1.60
CA PRO A 186 -4.92 -24.25 2.26
C PRO A 186 -4.33 -23.97 3.64
N LYS A 187 -4.97 -24.50 4.67
CA LYS A 187 -4.42 -24.49 6.03
C LYS A 187 -3.20 -25.38 6.03
N GLU A 188 -2.05 -24.83 6.43
CA GLU A 188 -0.87 -25.68 6.63
C GLU A 188 -1.13 -26.58 7.85
N GLY A 189 -1.02 -27.89 7.61
CA GLY A 189 -1.03 -28.91 8.66
C GLY A 189 0.29 -28.90 9.44
#